data_c010525604436108d6fd8f6aad36d588
#
_entry.id   c010525604436108d6fd8f6aad36d588
#
_cell.length_a   1.000
_cell.length_b   1.000
_cell.length_c   1.000
_cell.angle_alpha   90.00
_cell.angle_beta   90.00
_cell.angle_gamma   90.00
#
_symmetry.space_group_name_H-M   'P 1'
#
loop_
_entity.id
_entity.type
_entity.pdbx_description
1 polymer ?
#
loop_
_entity_poly.entity_id
_entity_poly.type
_entity_poly.pdbx_seq_one_letter_code
_entity_poly.pdbx_strand_id
1 'polypeptide(L)'
;MIKVKRYFKDNLGIIIALVAMILFLYVYPKTHNTFLTQNNIFNVLRQSSTNLMLACGMTMVIILGGIDLSVGSIIAMSGVLGAAAVVWHGLPEIVGILIAILSGVIFGLLNGLVIAKTKIPPFIVTLASMNIAKGIAYVYSEGKPIRCMTDAWKFLGAGNVAGIPTPVITMFIVFIAAVLFLNRTKIGRHIYAVGGNDTAAKFPGINTAKVKFVVFSISGLMAGLAGITIASRLHSGTCTSGDGAEMDAIA
;
A
#
# COMPACT_ATOMS: atom_id res chain seq x y z
N MET A 1 5.28 -20.39 25.17
CA MET A 1 6.50 -21.02 24.61
C MET A 1 6.20 -22.11 23.57
N ILE A 2 5.20 -23.00 23.73
CA ILE A 2 4.89 -24.10 22.81
C ILE A 2 4.47 -23.61 21.42
N LYS A 3 3.65 -22.56 21.31
CA LYS A 3 3.20 -21.97 20.01
C LYS A 3 4.35 -21.39 19.21
N VAL A 4 5.33 -20.75 19.85
CA VAL A 4 6.50 -20.14 19.19
C VAL A 4 7.43 -21.22 18.63
N LYS A 5 7.72 -22.30 19.40
CA LYS A 5 8.53 -23.44 18.95
C LYS A 5 7.89 -24.14 17.73
N ARG A 6 6.56 -24.30 17.74
CA ARG A 6 5.83 -24.92 16.62
C ARG A 6 5.91 -24.05 15.37
N TYR A 7 5.70 -22.74 15.51
CA TYR A 7 5.82 -21.79 14.38
C TYR A 7 7.20 -21.83 13.72
N PHE A 8 8.30 -21.83 14.53
CA PHE A 8 9.65 -21.93 13.99
C PHE A 8 9.91 -23.28 13.29
N LYS A 9 9.35 -24.37 13.81
CA LYS A 9 9.50 -25.70 13.20
C LYS A 9 8.74 -25.81 11.86
N ASP A 10 7.52 -25.26 11.80
CA ASP A 10 6.68 -25.30 10.61
C ASP A 10 7.24 -24.41 9.48
N ASN A 11 8.01 -23.36 9.82
CA ASN A 11 8.64 -22.43 8.86
C ASN A 11 10.17 -22.62 8.72
N LEU A 12 10.73 -23.70 9.23
CA LEU A 12 12.17 -23.92 9.28
C LEU A 12 12.83 -23.85 7.89
N GLY A 13 12.19 -24.39 6.85
CA GLY A 13 12.70 -24.36 5.48
C GLY A 13 12.84 -22.92 4.94
N ILE A 14 11.84 -22.07 5.18
CA ILE A 14 11.85 -20.67 4.75
C ILE A 14 12.94 -19.89 5.52
N ILE A 15 13.07 -20.13 6.82
CA ILE A 15 14.09 -19.50 7.66
C ILE A 15 15.49 -19.89 7.20
N ILE A 16 15.73 -21.18 6.93
CA ILE A 16 17.03 -21.67 6.43
C ILE A 16 17.35 -21.04 5.07
N ALA A 17 16.38 -21.01 4.14
CA ALA A 17 16.57 -20.40 2.83
C ALA A 17 16.92 -18.91 2.95
N LEU A 18 16.23 -18.16 3.81
CA LEU A 18 16.49 -16.74 4.06
C LEU A 18 17.89 -16.52 4.66
N VAL A 19 18.26 -17.32 5.68
CA VAL A 19 19.58 -17.22 6.30
C VAL A 19 20.69 -17.59 5.30
N ALA A 20 20.48 -18.63 4.50
CA ALA A 20 21.44 -19.03 3.45
C ALA A 20 21.63 -17.93 2.40
N MET A 21 20.53 -17.27 1.99
CA MET A 21 20.60 -16.15 1.05
C MET A 21 21.34 -14.95 1.65
N ILE A 22 21.08 -14.61 2.91
CA ILE A 22 21.77 -13.52 3.62
C ILE A 22 23.28 -13.83 3.73
N LEU A 23 23.64 -15.04 4.13
CA LEU A 23 25.03 -15.48 4.21
C LEU A 23 25.72 -15.47 2.85
N PHE A 24 25.03 -15.94 1.82
CA PHE A 24 25.55 -15.91 0.45
C PHE A 24 25.87 -14.47 0.01
N LEU A 25 24.91 -13.54 0.19
CA LEU A 25 25.12 -12.13 -0.18
C LEU A 25 26.20 -11.43 0.67
N TYR A 26 26.34 -11.84 1.93
CA TYR A 26 27.39 -11.34 2.81
C TYR A 26 28.78 -11.81 2.41
N VAL A 27 28.94 -13.06 1.96
CA VAL A 27 30.23 -13.65 1.56
C VAL A 27 30.59 -13.33 0.12
N TYR A 28 29.61 -13.08 -0.74
CA TYR A 28 29.83 -12.85 -2.16
C TYR A 28 30.67 -11.58 -2.41
N PRO A 29 31.83 -11.68 -3.13
CA PRO A 29 32.81 -10.59 -3.22
C PRO A 29 32.26 -9.25 -3.73
N LYS A 30 31.25 -9.26 -4.62
CA LYS A 30 30.66 -8.03 -5.17
C LYS A 30 29.71 -7.34 -4.21
N THR A 31 29.16 -8.03 -3.23
CA THR A 31 28.16 -7.51 -2.30
C THR A 31 28.65 -7.39 -0.87
N HIS A 32 29.77 -8.06 -0.52
CA HIS A 32 30.35 -8.11 0.82
C HIS A 32 30.46 -6.73 1.50
N ASN A 33 31.02 -5.75 0.81
CA ASN A 33 31.26 -4.41 1.37
C ASN A 33 30.01 -3.50 1.38
N THR A 34 28.91 -3.89 0.73
CA THR A 34 27.72 -3.05 0.57
C THR A 34 26.48 -3.61 1.24
N PHE A 35 26.39 -4.94 1.40
CA PHE A 35 25.15 -5.61 1.81
C PHE A 35 24.66 -5.21 3.21
N LEU A 36 25.52 -5.19 4.23
CA LEU A 36 25.17 -4.81 5.60
C LEU A 36 25.51 -3.34 5.93
N THR A 37 25.72 -2.50 4.93
CA THR A 37 25.91 -1.07 5.21
C THR A 37 24.60 -0.41 5.65
N GLN A 38 24.71 0.61 6.51
CA GLN A 38 23.58 1.39 6.96
C GLN A 38 22.76 1.95 5.79
N ASN A 39 23.41 2.40 4.73
CA ASN A 39 22.76 2.92 3.54
C ASN A 39 21.91 1.85 2.84
N ASN A 40 22.43 0.63 2.70
CA ASN A 40 21.69 -0.46 2.07
C ASN A 40 20.51 -0.91 2.93
N ILE A 41 20.70 -1.02 4.24
CA ILE A 41 19.61 -1.35 5.18
C ILE A 41 18.49 -0.30 5.07
N PHE A 42 18.83 0.99 5.05
CA PHE A 42 17.83 2.04 4.87
C PHE A 42 17.16 2.01 3.49
N ASN A 43 17.86 1.62 2.44
CA ASN A 43 17.26 1.45 1.12
C ASN A 43 16.26 0.29 1.09
N VAL A 44 16.59 -0.84 1.71
CA VAL A 44 15.68 -1.98 1.87
C VAL A 44 14.44 -1.55 2.68
N LEU A 45 14.63 -0.86 3.81
CA LEU A 45 13.53 -0.37 4.63
C LEU A 45 12.64 0.64 3.87
N ARG A 46 13.22 1.55 3.08
CA ARG A 46 12.45 2.47 2.22
C ARG A 46 11.61 1.71 1.20
N GLN A 47 12.16 0.67 0.59
CA GLN A 47 11.44 -0.14 -0.39
C GLN A 47 10.32 -0.97 0.27
N SER A 48 10.60 -1.59 1.40
CA SER A 48 9.62 -2.36 2.17
C SER A 48 8.52 -1.50 2.78
N SER A 49 8.77 -0.20 3.01
CA SER A 49 7.79 0.69 3.64
C SER A 49 6.52 0.84 2.82
N THR A 50 6.62 0.92 1.50
CA THR A 50 5.47 1.02 0.61
C THR A 50 4.66 -0.27 0.57
N ASN A 51 5.32 -1.42 0.51
CA ASN A 51 4.66 -2.72 0.54
C ASN A 51 3.94 -2.95 1.88
N LEU A 52 4.52 -2.55 3.01
CA LEU A 52 3.86 -2.68 4.31
C LEU A 52 2.63 -1.77 4.43
N MET A 53 2.66 -0.55 3.89
CA MET A 53 1.47 0.31 3.86
C MET A 53 0.33 -0.34 3.08
N LEU A 54 0.62 -0.93 1.91
CA LEU A 54 -0.36 -1.67 1.12
C LEU A 54 -0.86 -2.91 1.85
N ALA A 55 0.04 -3.68 2.46
CA ALA A 55 -0.30 -4.87 3.23
C ALA A 55 -1.25 -4.56 4.40
N CYS A 56 -1.12 -3.41 5.06
CA CYS A 56 -2.08 -2.97 6.09
C CYS A 56 -3.50 -2.83 5.54
N GLY A 57 -3.68 -2.23 4.37
CA GLY A 57 -4.97 -2.13 3.70
C GLY A 57 -5.48 -3.48 3.22
N MET A 58 -4.61 -4.22 2.53
CA MET A 58 -4.93 -5.53 1.97
C MET A 58 -5.31 -6.56 3.04
N THR A 59 -4.65 -6.56 4.19
CA THR A 59 -5.01 -7.42 5.33
C THR A 59 -6.48 -7.24 5.72
N MET A 60 -6.98 -6.01 5.78
CA MET A 60 -8.38 -5.74 6.10
C MET A 60 -9.31 -6.28 5.01
N VAL A 61 -8.93 -6.16 3.74
CA VAL A 61 -9.68 -6.69 2.59
C VAL A 61 -9.70 -8.22 2.62
N ILE A 62 -8.56 -8.86 2.90
CA ILE A 62 -8.44 -10.32 2.99
C ILE A 62 -9.26 -10.88 4.18
N ILE A 63 -9.25 -10.20 5.33
CA ILE A 63 -10.08 -10.59 6.47
C ILE A 63 -11.57 -10.62 6.07
N LEU A 64 -12.03 -9.70 5.21
CA LEU A 64 -13.41 -9.71 4.68
C LEU A 64 -13.65 -10.79 3.62
N GLY A 65 -12.66 -11.58 3.25
CA GLY A 65 -12.74 -12.57 2.16
C GLY A 65 -12.70 -11.94 0.76
N GLY A 66 -12.20 -10.70 0.62
CA GLY A 66 -12.04 -9.99 -0.65
C GLY A 66 -10.58 -9.98 -1.12
N ILE A 67 -10.39 -9.51 -2.36
CA ILE A 67 -9.09 -9.20 -2.95
C ILE A 67 -9.23 -7.85 -3.65
N ASP A 68 -8.26 -6.96 -3.43
CA ASP A 68 -8.20 -5.65 -4.09
C ASP A 68 -7.03 -5.61 -5.08
N LEU A 69 -7.33 -5.84 -6.36
CA LEU A 69 -6.34 -5.82 -7.43
C LEU A 69 -6.02 -4.39 -7.92
N SER A 70 -6.77 -3.38 -7.48
CA SER A 70 -6.63 -2.01 -8.00
C SER A 70 -5.49 -1.23 -7.37
N VAL A 71 -4.95 -1.69 -6.22
CA VAL A 71 -3.98 -0.92 -5.42
C VAL A 71 -2.73 -0.52 -6.20
N GLY A 72 -2.17 -1.42 -7.04
CA GLY A 72 -1.00 -1.12 -7.85
C GLY A 72 -1.25 -0.03 -8.90
N SER A 73 -2.39 -0.08 -9.58
CA SER A 73 -2.78 0.95 -10.56
C SER A 73 -3.15 2.27 -9.90
N ILE A 74 -3.74 2.24 -8.70
CA ILE A 74 -4.01 3.45 -7.90
C ILE A 74 -2.69 4.13 -7.50
N ILE A 75 -1.64 3.37 -7.16
CA ILE A 75 -0.29 3.91 -6.92
C ILE A 75 0.19 4.72 -8.12
N ALA A 76 0.15 4.13 -9.32
CA ALA A 76 0.56 4.81 -10.54
C ALA A 76 -0.24 6.09 -10.79
N MET A 77 -1.56 6.00 -10.74
CA MET A 77 -2.46 7.12 -10.95
C MET A 77 -2.24 8.24 -9.92
N SER A 78 -2.15 7.90 -8.65
CA SER A 78 -1.91 8.86 -7.56
C SER A 78 -0.60 9.61 -7.74
N GLY A 79 0.49 8.91 -8.06
CA GLY A 79 1.79 9.51 -8.31
C GLY A 79 1.80 10.43 -9.52
N VAL A 80 1.15 10.02 -10.63
CA VAL A 80 1.00 10.83 -11.85
C VAL A 80 0.18 12.08 -11.59
N LEU A 81 -1.02 11.96 -11.01
CA LEU A 81 -1.92 13.10 -10.77
C LEU A 81 -1.30 14.10 -9.79
N GLY A 82 -0.65 13.63 -8.73
CA GLY A 82 0.04 14.48 -7.77
C GLY A 82 1.21 15.24 -8.39
N ALA A 83 2.08 14.55 -9.15
CA ALA A 83 3.20 15.18 -9.84
C ALA A 83 2.73 16.19 -10.90
N ALA A 84 1.72 15.85 -11.69
CA ALA A 84 1.14 16.72 -12.70
C ALA A 84 0.54 18.00 -12.09
N ALA A 85 -0.14 17.88 -10.95
CA ALA A 85 -0.69 19.03 -10.25
C ALA A 85 0.37 20.09 -9.90
N VAL A 86 1.55 19.61 -9.49
CA VAL A 86 2.67 20.52 -9.16
C VAL A 86 3.36 21.02 -10.43
N VAL A 87 3.69 20.12 -11.35
CA VAL A 87 4.59 20.44 -12.48
C VAL A 87 3.85 21.11 -13.64
N TRP A 88 2.66 20.64 -14.00
CA TRP A 88 1.92 21.14 -15.15
C TRP A 88 0.96 22.27 -14.81
N HIS A 89 0.37 22.21 -13.60
CA HIS A 89 -0.61 23.21 -13.17
C HIS A 89 -0.03 24.25 -12.20
N GLY A 90 1.25 24.14 -11.82
CA GLY A 90 1.92 25.09 -10.93
C GLY A 90 1.29 25.19 -9.54
N LEU A 91 0.56 24.15 -9.10
CA LEU A 91 -0.08 24.13 -7.79
C LEU A 91 0.96 23.94 -6.67
N PRO A 92 0.69 24.45 -5.47
CA PRO A 92 1.54 24.21 -4.31
C PRO A 92 1.76 22.71 -4.06
N GLU A 93 2.95 22.31 -3.63
CA GLU A 93 3.35 20.94 -3.39
C GLU A 93 2.39 20.17 -2.48
N ILE A 94 1.90 20.84 -1.41
CA ILE A 94 0.92 20.26 -0.49
C ILE A 94 -0.38 19.90 -1.22
N VAL A 95 -0.81 20.71 -2.17
CA VAL A 95 -2.00 20.42 -2.98
C VAL A 95 -1.77 19.21 -3.87
N GLY A 96 -0.60 19.09 -4.49
CA GLY A 96 -0.24 17.90 -5.27
C GLY A 96 -0.22 16.61 -4.43
N ILE A 97 0.32 16.70 -3.21
CA ILE A 97 0.31 15.58 -2.25
C ILE A 97 -1.13 15.19 -1.87
N LEU A 98 -1.97 16.18 -1.59
CA LEU A 98 -3.38 15.93 -1.25
C LEU A 98 -4.14 15.32 -2.45
N ILE A 99 -3.91 15.78 -3.67
CA ILE A 99 -4.51 15.21 -4.89
C ILE A 99 -4.10 13.75 -5.04
N ALA A 100 -2.82 13.41 -4.83
CA ALA A 100 -2.36 12.04 -4.87
C ALA A 100 -3.10 11.15 -3.86
N ILE A 101 -3.20 11.58 -2.61
CA ILE A 101 -3.88 10.81 -1.55
C ILE A 101 -5.38 10.70 -1.83
N LEU A 102 -6.02 11.83 -2.18
CA LEU A 102 -7.45 11.87 -2.42
C LEU A 102 -7.87 11.04 -3.65
N SER A 103 -7.05 10.99 -4.70
CA SER A 103 -7.32 10.14 -5.85
C SER A 103 -7.40 8.67 -5.45
N GLY A 104 -6.50 8.20 -4.59
CA GLY A 104 -6.56 6.85 -4.02
C GLY A 104 -7.80 6.63 -3.17
N VAL A 105 -8.14 7.57 -2.30
CA VAL A 105 -9.36 7.52 -1.48
C VAL A 105 -10.61 7.45 -2.35
N ILE A 106 -10.71 8.27 -3.40
CA ILE A 106 -11.87 8.29 -4.32
C ILE A 106 -12.05 6.92 -4.97
N PHE A 107 -10.98 6.31 -5.48
CA PHE A 107 -11.06 4.97 -6.08
C PHE A 107 -11.44 3.90 -5.04
N GLY A 108 -10.89 3.97 -3.83
CA GLY A 108 -11.29 3.10 -2.73
C GLY A 108 -12.76 3.26 -2.34
N LEU A 109 -13.27 4.50 -2.30
CA LEU A 109 -14.68 4.80 -2.05
C LEU A 109 -15.58 4.24 -3.16
N LEU A 110 -15.20 4.39 -4.43
CA LEU A 110 -15.93 3.85 -5.58
C LEU A 110 -15.98 2.32 -5.53
N ASN A 111 -14.85 1.66 -5.31
CA ASN A 111 -14.78 0.21 -5.13
C ASN A 111 -15.68 -0.24 -3.96
N GLY A 112 -15.52 0.40 -2.81
CA GLY A 112 -16.31 0.10 -1.62
C GLY A 112 -17.80 0.31 -1.82
N LEU A 113 -18.21 1.36 -2.55
CA LEU A 113 -19.60 1.65 -2.86
C LEU A 113 -20.23 0.56 -3.74
N VAL A 114 -19.54 0.18 -4.83
CA VAL A 114 -20.02 -0.85 -5.75
C VAL A 114 -20.11 -2.20 -5.05
N ILE A 115 -19.05 -2.61 -4.32
CA ILE A 115 -19.00 -3.89 -3.59
C ILE A 115 -20.06 -3.94 -2.48
N ALA A 116 -20.31 -2.81 -1.81
CA ALA A 116 -21.30 -2.74 -0.74
C ALA A 116 -22.76 -2.82 -1.24
N LYS A 117 -23.04 -2.27 -2.42
CA LYS A 117 -24.40 -2.16 -2.98
C LYS A 117 -24.76 -3.28 -3.95
N THR A 118 -23.78 -4.01 -4.47
CA THR A 118 -24.01 -5.08 -5.45
C THR A 118 -23.66 -6.45 -4.87
N LYS A 119 -23.99 -7.50 -5.61
CA LYS A 119 -23.57 -8.88 -5.33
C LYS A 119 -22.32 -9.28 -6.12
N ILE A 120 -21.69 -8.31 -6.79
CA ILE A 120 -20.51 -8.57 -7.63
C ILE A 120 -19.33 -8.90 -6.70
N PRO A 121 -18.58 -9.98 -6.96
CA PRO A 121 -17.38 -10.31 -6.20
C PRO A 121 -16.35 -9.18 -6.20
N PRO A 122 -15.70 -8.89 -5.06
CA PRO A 122 -14.75 -7.78 -4.95
C PRO A 122 -13.66 -7.77 -6.02
N PHE A 123 -13.09 -8.93 -6.36
CA PHE A 123 -12.01 -9.01 -7.34
C PHE A 123 -12.42 -8.53 -8.75
N ILE A 124 -13.70 -8.72 -9.15
CA ILE A 124 -14.20 -8.23 -10.46
C ILE A 124 -14.27 -6.70 -10.46
N VAL A 125 -14.79 -6.12 -9.38
CA VAL A 125 -14.90 -4.66 -9.24
C VAL A 125 -13.52 -4.02 -9.23
N THR A 126 -12.61 -4.58 -8.44
CA THR A 126 -11.25 -4.05 -8.31
C THR A 126 -10.40 -4.27 -9.57
N LEU A 127 -10.62 -5.35 -10.32
CA LEU A 127 -10.01 -5.58 -11.63
C LEU A 127 -10.46 -4.52 -12.66
N ALA A 128 -11.74 -4.17 -12.67
CA ALA A 128 -12.24 -3.10 -13.51
C ALA A 128 -11.63 -1.75 -13.12
N SER A 129 -11.60 -1.43 -11.83
CA SER A 129 -10.97 -0.22 -11.29
C SER A 129 -9.47 -0.16 -11.56
N MET A 130 -8.78 -1.30 -11.52
CA MET A 130 -7.36 -1.42 -11.88
C MET A 130 -7.13 -0.90 -13.30
N ASN A 131 -7.92 -1.38 -14.27
CA ASN A 131 -7.78 -0.95 -15.67
C ASN A 131 -8.15 0.53 -15.85
N ILE A 132 -9.18 1.03 -15.16
CA ILE A 132 -9.58 2.44 -15.22
C ILE A 132 -8.46 3.33 -14.65
N ALA A 133 -7.95 3.03 -13.44
CA ALA A 133 -6.88 3.79 -12.82
C ALA A 133 -5.60 3.78 -13.65
N LYS A 134 -5.27 2.61 -14.23
CA LYS A 134 -4.13 2.46 -15.13
C LYS A 134 -4.31 3.29 -16.39
N GLY A 135 -5.49 3.24 -17.00
CA GLY A 135 -5.84 4.05 -18.18
C GLY A 135 -5.71 5.55 -17.90
N ILE A 136 -6.23 6.02 -16.76
CA ILE A 136 -6.08 7.43 -16.34
C ILE A 136 -4.60 7.80 -16.22
N ALA A 137 -3.79 6.96 -15.57
CA ALA A 137 -2.35 7.21 -15.42
C ALA A 137 -1.65 7.34 -16.79
N TYR A 138 -1.93 6.43 -17.73
CA TYR A 138 -1.33 6.44 -19.06
C TYR A 138 -1.79 7.61 -19.92
N VAL A 139 -3.11 7.85 -19.98
CA VAL A 139 -3.69 8.93 -20.81
C VAL A 139 -3.22 10.29 -20.28
N TYR A 140 -3.30 10.49 -18.97
CA TYR A 140 -2.93 11.78 -18.38
C TYR A 140 -1.44 12.09 -18.47
N SER A 141 -0.57 11.09 -18.34
CA SER A 141 0.89 11.27 -18.46
C SER A 141 1.43 11.15 -19.89
N GLU A 142 0.56 10.84 -20.87
CA GLU A 142 0.98 10.46 -22.24
C GLU A 142 2.01 9.30 -22.24
N GLY A 143 1.96 8.44 -21.24
CA GLY A 143 2.93 7.37 -21.03
C GLY A 143 4.34 7.83 -20.59
N LYS A 144 4.53 9.13 -20.34
CA LYS A 144 5.85 9.71 -19.98
C LYS A 144 5.95 9.96 -18.48
N PRO A 145 7.15 9.82 -17.88
CA PRO A 145 7.39 10.18 -16.51
C PRO A 145 7.25 11.70 -16.27
N ILE A 146 6.48 12.12 -15.27
CA ILE A 146 6.35 13.51 -14.87
C ILE A 146 7.33 13.77 -13.73
N ARG A 147 8.45 14.41 -14.02
CA ARG A 147 9.51 14.69 -13.04
C ARG A 147 9.10 15.82 -12.11
N CYS A 148 9.04 15.55 -10.81
CA CYS A 148 8.76 16.52 -9.76
C CYS A 148 9.92 16.49 -8.75
N MET A 149 10.70 17.58 -8.71
CA MET A 149 11.95 17.66 -7.96
C MET A 149 11.93 18.76 -6.89
N THR A 150 10.76 19.15 -6.42
CA THR A 150 10.61 20.13 -5.35
C THR A 150 10.99 19.54 -3.99
N ASP A 151 11.37 20.37 -3.03
CA ASP A 151 11.94 19.90 -1.76
C ASP A 151 10.93 19.20 -0.86
N ALA A 152 9.69 19.73 -0.75
CA ALA A 152 8.64 19.06 0.03
C ALA A 152 8.21 17.73 -0.62
N TRP A 153 8.20 17.67 -1.96
CA TRP A 153 7.94 16.43 -2.67
C TRP A 153 9.00 15.37 -2.35
N LYS A 154 10.29 15.72 -2.49
CA LYS A 154 11.41 14.80 -2.18
C LYS A 154 11.41 14.33 -0.73
N PHE A 155 10.99 15.19 0.19
CA PHE A 155 11.01 14.87 1.62
C PHE A 155 10.19 13.63 1.98
N LEU A 156 9.04 13.41 1.33
CA LEU A 156 8.15 12.28 1.66
C LEU A 156 8.76 10.90 1.33
N GLY A 157 9.50 10.79 0.24
CA GLY A 157 10.06 9.51 -0.22
C GLY A 157 11.57 9.33 -0.01
N ALA A 158 12.33 10.45 -0.01
CA ALA A 158 13.78 10.45 0.08
C ALA A 158 14.33 11.22 1.29
N GLY A 159 13.46 11.92 2.03
CA GLY A 159 13.85 12.68 3.23
C GLY A 159 14.31 11.80 4.38
N ASN A 160 14.96 12.45 5.35
CA ASN A 160 15.39 11.84 6.61
C ASN A 160 15.02 12.76 7.78
N VAL A 161 14.53 12.17 8.86
CA VAL A 161 14.25 12.85 10.13
C VAL A 161 15.08 12.14 11.21
N ALA A 162 15.98 12.86 11.85
CA ALA A 162 16.89 12.30 12.87
C ALA A 162 17.64 11.04 12.41
N GLY A 163 18.03 10.98 11.11
CA GLY A 163 18.73 9.83 10.55
C GLY A 163 17.84 8.66 10.09
N ILE A 164 16.53 8.73 10.34
CA ILE A 164 15.57 7.70 9.91
C ILE A 164 14.88 8.17 8.62
N PRO A 165 14.80 7.34 7.57
CA PRO A 165 14.09 7.71 6.35
C PRO A 165 12.61 8.01 6.58
N THR A 166 12.10 9.09 6.00
CA THR A 166 10.69 9.50 6.12
C THR A 166 9.69 8.39 5.75
N PRO A 167 9.89 7.58 4.68
CA PRO A 167 8.98 6.46 4.37
C PRO A 167 8.88 5.42 5.49
N VAL A 168 9.97 5.20 6.21
CA VAL A 168 9.99 4.25 7.34
C VAL A 168 9.15 4.78 8.50
N ILE A 169 9.25 6.09 8.78
CA ILE A 169 8.43 6.73 9.82
C ILE A 169 6.95 6.65 9.44
N THR A 170 6.61 7.00 8.19
CA THR A 170 5.23 6.92 7.69
C THR A 170 4.69 5.49 7.77
N MET A 171 5.50 4.50 7.41
CA MET A 171 5.18 3.08 7.52
C MET A 171 4.80 2.69 8.95
N PHE A 172 5.61 3.07 9.95
CA PHE A 172 5.32 2.76 11.34
C PHE A 172 4.05 3.45 11.85
N ILE A 173 3.82 4.71 11.48
CA ILE A 173 2.59 5.43 11.82
C ILE A 173 1.37 4.70 11.25
N VAL A 174 1.41 4.33 9.97
CA VAL A 174 0.33 3.59 9.30
C VAL A 174 0.10 2.22 9.93
N PHE A 175 1.18 1.48 10.21
CA PHE A 175 1.11 0.17 10.84
C PHE A 175 0.45 0.24 12.23
N ILE A 176 0.91 1.16 13.09
CA ILE A 176 0.34 1.36 14.42
C ILE A 176 -1.14 1.77 14.32
N ALA A 177 -1.48 2.69 13.41
CA ALA A 177 -2.86 3.10 13.18
C ALA A 177 -3.74 1.93 12.73
N ALA A 178 -3.25 1.07 11.81
CA ALA A 178 -3.96 -0.11 11.33
C ALA A 178 -4.18 -1.14 12.46
N VAL A 179 -3.16 -1.40 13.27
CA VAL A 179 -3.25 -2.31 14.43
C VAL A 179 -4.26 -1.79 15.45
N LEU A 180 -4.21 -0.50 15.78
CA LEU A 180 -5.17 0.12 16.71
C LEU A 180 -6.59 0.12 16.13
N PHE A 181 -6.73 0.43 14.84
CA PHE A 181 -8.02 0.40 14.16
C PHE A 181 -8.65 -0.99 14.20
N LEU A 182 -7.92 -2.05 13.83
CA LEU A 182 -8.43 -3.41 13.82
C LEU A 182 -8.76 -3.93 15.23
N ASN A 183 -7.87 -3.68 16.22
CA ASN A 183 -8.00 -4.31 17.54
C ASN A 183 -8.82 -3.49 18.53
N ARG A 184 -8.92 -2.17 18.37
CA ARG A 184 -9.53 -1.27 19.37
C ARG A 184 -10.84 -0.64 18.92
N THR A 185 -11.17 -0.64 17.61
CA THR A 185 -12.41 0.00 17.13
C THR A 185 -13.58 -0.97 17.00
N LYS A 186 -14.81 -0.42 17.02
CA LYS A 186 -16.02 -1.20 16.73
C LYS A 186 -16.01 -1.74 15.30
N ILE A 187 -15.53 -0.93 14.34
CA ILE A 187 -15.45 -1.32 12.92
C ILE A 187 -14.44 -2.45 12.75
N GLY A 188 -13.29 -2.42 13.42
CA GLY A 188 -12.32 -3.52 13.40
C GLY A 188 -12.95 -4.86 13.82
N ARG A 189 -13.71 -4.88 14.92
CA ARG A 189 -14.45 -6.09 15.34
C ARG A 189 -15.50 -6.52 14.32
N HIS A 190 -16.20 -5.56 13.69
CA HIS A 190 -17.16 -5.87 12.63
C HIS A 190 -16.48 -6.46 11.38
N ILE A 191 -15.26 -6.06 11.05
CA ILE A 191 -14.47 -6.64 9.94
C ILE A 191 -14.26 -8.14 10.18
N TYR A 192 -13.82 -8.54 11.37
CA TYR A 192 -13.66 -9.96 11.71
C TYR A 192 -14.98 -10.72 11.71
N ALA A 193 -16.07 -10.11 12.23
CA ALA A 193 -17.38 -10.75 12.24
C ALA A 193 -17.93 -10.99 10.83
N VAL A 194 -17.82 -10.00 9.94
CA VAL A 194 -18.27 -10.08 8.53
C VAL A 194 -17.42 -11.07 7.76
N GLY A 195 -16.08 -11.05 7.97
CA GLY A 195 -15.16 -11.99 7.32
C GLY A 195 -15.40 -13.45 7.74
N GLY A 196 -15.80 -13.68 9.00
CA GLY A 196 -16.15 -15.01 9.46
C GLY A 196 -17.45 -15.54 8.82
N ASN A 197 -18.50 -14.73 8.77
CA ASN A 197 -19.76 -15.07 8.08
C ASN A 197 -20.60 -13.80 7.85
N ASP A 198 -20.66 -13.32 6.58
CA ASP A 198 -21.41 -12.12 6.19
C ASP A 198 -22.91 -12.21 6.54
N THR A 199 -23.52 -13.39 6.35
CA THR A 199 -24.95 -13.61 6.66
C THR A 199 -25.19 -13.62 8.16
N ALA A 200 -24.38 -14.34 8.93
CA ALA A 200 -24.51 -14.41 10.37
C ALA A 200 -24.26 -13.04 11.04
N ALA A 201 -23.35 -12.23 10.50
CA ALA A 201 -23.05 -10.90 11.00
C ALA A 201 -24.23 -9.91 10.91
N LYS A 202 -25.20 -10.14 10.02
CA LYS A 202 -26.41 -9.31 9.89
C LYS A 202 -27.41 -9.54 11.03
N PHE A 203 -27.47 -10.73 11.62
CA PHE A 203 -28.43 -11.03 12.70
C PHE A 203 -28.27 -10.12 13.93
N PRO A 204 -27.06 -9.84 14.45
CA PRO A 204 -26.88 -8.88 15.53
C PRO A 204 -26.90 -7.41 15.06
N GLY A 205 -27.34 -7.11 13.84
CA GLY A 205 -27.51 -5.75 13.33
C GLY A 205 -26.25 -5.10 12.75
N ILE A 206 -25.21 -5.86 12.42
CA ILE A 206 -24.02 -5.31 11.76
C ILE A 206 -24.36 -4.93 10.32
N ASN A 207 -24.13 -3.66 9.98
CA ASN A 207 -24.25 -3.20 8.60
C ASN A 207 -23.02 -3.62 7.78
N THR A 208 -23.12 -4.79 7.14
CA THR A 208 -22.01 -5.39 6.37
C THR A 208 -21.62 -4.55 5.17
N ALA A 209 -22.58 -3.84 4.54
CA ALA A 209 -22.30 -2.90 3.45
C ALA A 209 -21.40 -1.74 3.90
N LYS A 210 -21.69 -1.16 5.08
CA LYS A 210 -20.84 -0.11 5.66
C LYS A 210 -19.42 -0.61 5.97
N VAL A 211 -19.29 -1.85 6.45
CA VAL A 211 -17.98 -2.44 6.74
C VAL A 211 -17.17 -2.61 5.47
N LYS A 212 -17.76 -3.18 4.41
CA LYS A 212 -17.12 -3.32 3.10
C LYS A 212 -16.69 -1.95 2.55
N PHE A 213 -17.61 -0.98 2.57
CA PHE A 213 -17.31 0.38 2.12
C PHE A 213 -16.09 0.99 2.82
N VAL A 214 -16.03 0.91 4.15
CA VAL A 214 -14.91 1.46 4.93
C VAL A 214 -13.60 0.74 4.61
N VAL A 215 -13.60 -0.59 4.49
CA VAL A 215 -12.37 -1.36 4.25
C VAL A 215 -11.76 -1.04 2.88
N PHE A 216 -12.55 -1.00 1.81
CA PHE A 216 -12.04 -0.64 0.49
C PHE A 216 -11.62 0.84 0.42
N SER A 217 -12.28 1.73 1.17
CA SER A 217 -11.84 3.13 1.31
C SER A 217 -10.46 3.24 1.96
N ILE A 218 -10.20 2.45 3.00
CA ILE A 218 -8.89 2.38 3.66
C ILE A 218 -7.85 1.79 2.71
N SER A 219 -8.19 0.73 1.95
CA SER A 219 -7.30 0.16 0.94
C SER A 219 -6.86 1.21 -0.09
N GLY A 220 -7.81 1.99 -0.62
CA GLY A 220 -7.51 3.09 -1.54
C GLY A 220 -6.68 4.20 -0.91
N LEU A 221 -6.92 4.55 0.36
CA LEU A 221 -6.09 5.49 1.11
C LEU A 221 -4.64 5.01 1.22
N MET A 222 -4.43 3.73 1.56
CA MET A 222 -3.09 3.13 1.65
C MET A 222 -2.38 3.14 0.29
N ALA A 223 -3.12 2.85 -0.79
CA ALA A 223 -2.59 2.91 -2.15
C ALA A 223 -2.21 4.35 -2.55
N GLY A 224 -3.01 5.35 -2.20
CA GLY A 224 -2.69 6.77 -2.43
C GLY A 224 -1.44 7.24 -1.67
N LEU A 225 -1.31 6.85 -0.40
CA LEU A 225 -0.12 7.11 0.42
C LEU A 225 1.13 6.43 -0.14
N ALA A 226 1.02 5.16 -0.55
CA ALA A 226 2.11 4.45 -1.18
C ALA A 226 2.49 5.10 -2.52
N GLY A 227 1.51 5.56 -3.31
CA GLY A 227 1.71 6.21 -4.60
C GLY A 227 2.52 7.49 -4.48
N ILE A 228 2.15 8.40 -3.57
CA ILE A 228 2.92 9.62 -3.33
C ILE A 228 4.32 9.31 -2.79
N THR A 229 4.47 8.29 -1.94
CA THR A 229 5.77 7.89 -1.38
C THR A 229 6.71 7.35 -2.48
N ILE A 230 6.18 6.52 -3.40
CA ILE A 230 6.97 6.00 -4.53
C ILE A 230 7.31 7.13 -5.50
N ALA A 231 6.34 7.96 -5.89
CA ALA A 231 6.58 9.07 -6.82
C ALA A 231 7.58 10.08 -6.25
N SER A 232 7.52 10.34 -4.94
CA SER A 232 8.50 11.15 -4.22
C SER A 232 9.90 10.53 -4.25
N ARG A 233 10.02 9.23 -3.99
CA ARG A 233 11.31 8.50 -4.00
C ARG A 233 11.94 8.46 -5.38
N LEU A 234 11.14 8.30 -6.42
CA LEU A 234 11.59 8.29 -7.82
C LEU A 234 11.75 9.70 -8.39
N HIS A 235 11.40 10.74 -7.62
CA HIS A 235 11.31 12.13 -8.08
C HIS A 235 10.46 12.29 -9.35
N SER A 236 9.49 11.39 -9.52
CA SER A 236 8.68 11.31 -10.74
C SER A 236 7.41 10.52 -10.53
N GLY A 237 6.28 11.04 -11.03
CA GLY A 237 5.06 10.25 -11.22
C GLY A 237 5.17 9.44 -12.51
N THR A 238 5.12 8.11 -12.41
CA THR A 238 5.21 7.22 -13.57
C THR A 238 4.00 6.29 -13.65
N CYS A 239 3.49 6.08 -14.85
CA CYS A 239 2.35 5.20 -15.09
C CYS A 239 2.66 3.70 -14.86
N THR A 240 3.93 3.32 -14.73
CA THR A 240 4.39 1.96 -14.42
C THR A 240 4.70 1.75 -12.93
N SER A 241 4.61 2.78 -12.10
CA SER A 241 4.77 2.63 -10.65
C SER A 241 3.70 1.71 -10.08
N GLY A 242 4.10 0.81 -9.21
CA GLY A 242 3.16 -0.09 -8.53
C GLY A 242 2.73 -1.31 -9.35
N ASP A 243 3.31 -1.57 -10.53
CA ASP A 243 3.03 -2.79 -11.29
C ASP A 243 3.44 -4.02 -10.47
N GLY A 244 2.48 -4.93 -10.21
CA GLY A 244 2.67 -6.12 -9.37
C GLY A 244 2.56 -5.88 -7.86
N ALA A 245 2.42 -4.62 -7.40
CA ALA A 245 2.34 -4.31 -5.97
C ALA A 245 1.12 -4.94 -5.27
N GLU A 246 0.05 -5.23 -6.02
CA GLU A 246 -1.10 -5.99 -5.52
C GLU A 246 -0.71 -7.41 -5.12
N MET A 247 0.15 -8.06 -5.90
CA MET A 247 0.63 -9.42 -5.61
C MET A 247 1.56 -9.42 -4.39
N ASP A 248 2.49 -8.45 -4.32
CA ASP A 248 3.39 -8.29 -3.17
C ASP A 248 2.61 -8.01 -1.88
N ALA A 249 1.47 -7.30 -1.96
CA ALA A 249 0.64 -7.00 -0.79
C ALA A 249 -0.22 -8.19 -0.34
N ILE A 250 -0.52 -9.15 -1.22
CA ILE A 250 -1.28 -10.37 -0.92
C ILE A 250 -0.37 -11.45 -0.32
N ALA A 251 0.89 -11.54 -0.79
CA ALA A 251 1.88 -12.50 -0.33
C ALA A 251 2.31 -12.25 1.13
#